data_0613781cc8090dbf5e190bb4dc468483
#
_entry.id   0613781cc8090dbf5e190bb4dc468483
#
_cell.length_a   1.000
_cell.length_b   1.000
_cell.length_c   1.000
_cell.angle_alpha   90.00
_cell.angle_beta   90.00
_cell.angle_gamma   90.00
#
_symmetry.space_group_name_H-M   'P 1'
#
loop_
_entity.id
_entity.type
_entity.pdbx_description
1 polymer ?
#
loop_
_entity_poly.entity_id
_entity_poly.type
_entity_poly.pdbx_seq_one_letter_code
_entity_poly.pdbx_strand_id
1 'polypeptide(L)'
;RIGDKEANIYGGSYYIPDDKLDTFHNLYFQDIIKKNKKEYLTETQFHDNSASIMIDIDLHFAFNIPERVYTRDHLDDLVDLYLAELPKIYQFDDDAAFQIFIFEKDDVNRVKDKNITKDGIHMKIGLQMEHAGQLILRKRILEKIGECWGEFPIVNTWDEVLDHGISEGYTNWQMYGSRKPHHEPYKLTQVYNISVDTDDGELINNRGNVEEYLTSEKFSQLLARSKDSQHYFYKSDFANLIETAEIPEGPTLQRVKSSNIEKTYMTIEEGSGSGIISTIKNAEDLDMYLQRFLETLPMHDYPLKELYEYTNILPESYYGAGSYAKWVRVGWALKNEGE
;
A
#
# COMPACT_ATOMS: atom_id res chain seq x y z
N ARG A 1 0.07 -5.23 -8.45
CA ARG A 1 -0.62 -4.62 -9.60
C ARG A 1 -2.11 -4.97 -9.57
N ILE A 2 -2.97 -4.00 -9.70
CA ILE A 2 -4.42 -4.18 -9.76
C ILE A 2 -4.78 -4.77 -11.13
N GLY A 3 -5.54 -5.88 -11.12
CA GLY A 3 -6.04 -6.52 -12.33
C GLY A 3 -7.47 -6.08 -12.65
N ASP A 4 -7.81 -6.08 -13.95
CA ASP A 4 -9.16 -5.86 -14.45
C ASP A 4 -9.36 -6.66 -15.75
N LYS A 5 -10.29 -7.61 -15.72
CA LYS A 5 -10.54 -8.49 -16.87
C LYS A 5 -11.18 -7.76 -18.05
N GLU A 6 -12.06 -6.79 -17.77
CA GLU A 6 -12.77 -6.03 -18.82
C GLU A 6 -11.81 -5.07 -19.54
N ALA A 7 -10.88 -4.46 -18.79
CA ALA A 7 -9.83 -3.62 -19.34
C ALA A 7 -8.60 -4.41 -19.86
N ASN A 8 -8.63 -5.73 -19.81
CA ASN A 8 -7.51 -6.61 -20.16
C ASN A 8 -6.21 -6.26 -19.40
N ILE A 9 -6.35 -5.95 -18.11
CA ILE A 9 -5.23 -5.62 -17.21
C ILE A 9 -4.94 -6.85 -16.35
N TYR A 10 -3.71 -7.39 -16.48
CA TYR A 10 -3.28 -8.51 -15.66
C TYR A 10 -2.85 -8.00 -14.28
N GLY A 11 -3.48 -8.57 -13.23
CA GLY A 11 -3.07 -8.37 -11.85
C GLY A 11 -1.86 -9.21 -11.49
N GLY A 12 -1.29 -8.95 -10.31
CA GLY A 12 -0.20 -9.77 -9.78
C GLY A 12 0.59 -9.04 -8.69
N SER A 13 1.37 -9.81 -7.93
CA SER A 13 2.34 -9.30 -6.97
C SER A 13 3.74 -9.43 -7.57
N TYR A 14 4.57 -8.42 -7.37
CA TYR A 14 5.93 -8.37 -7.90
C TYR A 14 6.87 -8.04 -6.77
N TYR A 15 7.96 -8.77 -6.71
CA TYR A 15 9.08 -8.46 -5.84
C TYR A 15 10.18 -7.79 -6.65
N ILE A 16 10.68 -6.68 -6.15
CA ILE A 16 11.80 -5.96 -6.75
C ILE A 16 12.95 -6.03 -5.76
N PRO A 17 14.07 -6.70 -6.09
CA PRO A 17 15.23 -6.75 -5.23
C PRO A 17 15.76 -5.35 -4.89
N ASP A 18 16.29 -5.18 -3.69
CA ASP A 18 16.77 -3.87 -3.21
C ASP A 18 17.84 -3.26 -4.11
N ASP A 19 18.72 -4.09 -4.69
CA ASP A 19 19.77 -3.65 -5.64
C ASP A 19 19.20 -3.22 -7.01
N LYS A 20 17.93 -3.48 -7.28
CA LYS A 20 17.21 -3.09 -8.51
C LYS A 20 16.19 -1.99 -8.28
N LEU A 21 15.93 -1.61 -7.04
CA LEU A 21 14.86 -0.68 -6.69
C LEU A 21 15.06 0.69 -7.37
N ASP A 22 16.26 1.24 -7.33
CA ASP A 22 16.57 2.52 -7.98
C ASP A 22 16.41 2.44 -9.50
N THR A 23 16.81 1.32 -10.09
CA THR A 23 16.62 1.07 -11.54
C THR A 23 15.13 1.03 -11.88
N PHE A 24 14.33 0.33 -11.07
CA PHE A 24 12.88 0.27 -11.23
C PHE A 24 12.25 1.66 -11.09
N HIS A 25 12.60 2.44 -10.05
CA HIS A 25 12.08 3.78 -9.85
C HIS A 25 12.39 4.69 -11.04
N ASN A 26 13.62 4.65 -11.57
CA ASN A 26 14.01 5.43 -12.72
C ASN A 26 13.21 5.04 -13.99
N LEU A 27 13.07 3.74 -14.28
CA LEU A 27 12.27 3.26 -15.41
C LEU A 27 10.81 3.63 -15.27
N TYR A 28 10.25 3.44 -14.07
CA TYR A 28 8.87 3.80 -13.77
C TYR A 28 8.65 5.30 -13.94
N PHE A 29 9.53 6.14 -13.40
CA PHE A 29 9.46 7.59 -13.56
C PHE A 29 9.47 8.00 -15.04
N GLN A 30 10.37 7.44 -15.85
CA GLN A 30 10.45 7.74 -17.27
C GLN A 30 9.19 7.32 -18.04
N ASP A 31 8.63 6.17 -17.73
CA ASP A 31 7.49 5.65 -18.47
C ASP A 31 6.15 6.22 -17.99
N ILE A 32 5.95 6.32 -16.68
CA ILE A 32 4.67 6.74 -16.11
C ILE A 32 4.58 8.26 -15.96
N ILE A 33 5.61 8.90 -15.41
CA ILE A 33 5.56 10.33 -15.15
C ILE A 33 5.92 11.13 -16.40
N LYS A 34 7.03 10.81 -17.07
CA LYS A 34 7.48 11.59 -18.23
C LYS A 34 6.72 11.26 -19.52
N LYS A 35 6.42 9.98 -19.79
CA LYS A 35 5.70 9.56 -21.01
C LYS A 35 4.20 9.40 -20.79
N ASN A 36 3.69 9.62 -19.57
CA ASN A 36 2.28 9.50 -19.18
C ASN A 36 1.63 8.15 -19.59
N LYS A 37 2.39 7.05 -19.52
CA LYS A 37 1.84 5.72 -19.70
C LYS A 37 0.94 5.34 -18.54
N LYS A 38 -0.12 4.57 -18.81
CA LYS A 38 -1.03 4.08 -17.79
C LYS A 38 -0.42 2.87 -17.07
N GLU A 39 -0.39 2.90 -15.74
CA GLU A 39 0.00 1.77 -14.91
C GLU A 39 -0.93 1.64 -13.69
N TYR A 40 -0.95 0.46 -13.07
CA TYR A 40 -1.94 0.04 -12.07
C TYR A 40 -1.27 -0.57 -10.83
N LEU A 41 -0.09 -0.08 -10.47
CA LEU A 41 0.69 -0.57 -9.33
C LEU A 41 0.18 0.00 -8.01
N THR A 42 0.26 -0.83 -7.00
CA THR A 42 0.17 -0.45 -5.60
C THR A 42 1.43 -0.90 -4.88
N GLU A 43 1.76 -0.23 -3.79
CA GLU A 43 2.88 -0.55 -2.93
C GLU A 43 2.35 -1.17 -1.64
N THR A 44 2.95 -2.27 -1.19
CA THR A 44 2.80 -2.70 0.21
C THR A 44 3.51 -1.72 1.11
N GLN A 45 2.90 -1.35 2.21
CA GLN A 45 3.54 -0.51 3.21
C GLN A 45 4.65 -1.28 3.94
N PHE A 46 5.58 -0.58 4.58
CA PHE A 46 6.52 -1.22 5.49
C PHE A 46 5.80 -1.71 6.74
N HIS A 47 6.20 -2.90 7.23
CA HIS A 47 5.67 -3.48 8.47
C HIS A 47 6.69 -3.44 9.63
N ASP A 48 7.87 -2.86 9.39
CA ASP A 48 9.03 -2.85 10.28
C ASP A 48 9.21 -1.49 11.01
N ASN A 49 8.14 -0.91 11.50
CA ASN A 49 8.12 0.32 12.31
C ASN A 49 8.76 1.57 11.63
N SER A 50 9.03 1.50 10.32
CA SER A 50 9.68 2.58 9.57
C SER A 50 8.82 3.21 8.48
N ALA A 51 7.51 2.96 8.51
CA ALA A 51 6.59 3.50 7.52
C ALA A 51 6.44 5.01 7.66
N SER A 52 6.36 5.72 6.53
CA SER A 52 5.88 7.10 6.52
C SER A 52 4.45 7.17 7.05
N ILE A 53 4.04 8.29 7.63
CA ILE A 53 2.64 8.48 8.01
C ILE A 53 1.84 8.68 6.73
N MET A 54 0.92 7.75 6.47
CA MET A 54 0.09 7.72 5.27
C MET A 54 -1.36 7.95 5.64
N ILE A 55 -2.02 8.87 4.94
CA ILE A 55 -3.41 9.24 5.19
C ILE A 55 -4.20 9.18 3.89
N ASP A 56 -5.27 8.41 3.87
CA ASP A 56 -6.24 8.34 2.77
C ASP A 56 -7.58 8.91 3.24
N ILE A 57 -8.07 9.91 2.53
CA ILE A 57 -9.31 10.62 2.82
C ILE A 57 -10.27 10.36 1.68
N ASP A 58 -11.41 9.75 1.95
CA ASP A 58 -12.45 9.39 0.98
C ASP A 58 -13.78 10.11 1.32
N LEU A 59 -13.96 11.30 0.77
CA LEU A 59 -15.16 12.12 0.96
C LEU A 59 -16.27 11.62 0.03
N HIS A 60 -17.43 11.31 0.60
CA HIS A 60 -18.63 10.97 -0.16
C HIS A 60 -19.67 12.06 -0.02
N PHE A 61 -20.18 12.51 -1.14
CA PHE A 61 -21.25 13.51 -1.22
C PHE A 61 -22.48 12.93 -1.93
N ALA A 62 -23.62 13.55 -1.73
CA ALA A 62 -24.80 13.22 -2.51
C ALA A 62 -24.56 13.45 -4.02
N PHE A 63 -25.17 12.65 -4.87
CA PHE A 63 -24.94 12.68 -6.32
C PHE A 63 -25.27 14.01 -6.99
N ASN A 64 -26.15 14.83 -6.38
CA ASN A 64 -26.50 16.17 -6.86
C ASN A 64 -25.37 17.20 -6.63
N ILE A 65 -24.29 16.84 -5.93
CA ILE A 65 -23.08 17.66 -5.79
C ILE A 65 -22.08 17.16 -6.85
N PRO A 66 -21.94 17.86 -8.01
CA PRO A 66 -21.17 17.34 -9.15
C PRO A 66 -19.70 17.71 -9.12
N GLU A 67 -19.28 18.59 -8.23
CA GLU A 67 -17.96 19.22 -8.21
C GLU A 67 -17.30 19.07 -6.84
N ARG A 68 -16.01 19.33 -6.78
CA ARG A 68 -15.22 19.34 -5.54
C ARG A 68 -15.75 20.40 -4.57
N VAL A 69 -15.92 20.00 -3.33
CA VAL A 69 -16.42 20.87 -2.25
C VAL A 69 -15.28 21.55 -1.50
N TYR A 70 -14.22 20.80 -1.20
CA TYR A 70 -13.10 21.36 -0.47
C TYR A 70 -12.24 22.28 -1.35
N THR A 71 -11.62 23.23 -0.68
CA THR A 71 -10.72 24.22 -1.28
C THR A 71 -9.30 24.01 -0.75
N ARG A 72 -8.38 24.82 -1.22
CA ARG A 72 -7.01 24.85 -0.74
C ARG A 72 -6.93 25.19 0.76
N ASP A 73 -7.75 26.10 1.24
CA ASP A 73 -7.77 26.50 2.64
C ASP A 73 -8.16 25.33 3.54
N HIS A 74 -9.10 24.47 3.10
CA HIS A 74 -9.42 23.24 3.82
C HIS A 74 -8.25 22.25 3.88
N LEU A 75 -7.40 22.20 2.84
CA LEU A 75 -6.19 21.37 2.86
C LEU A 75 -5.15 21.94 3.82
N ASP A 76 -5.05 23.27 3.91
CA ASP A 76 -4.21 23.95 4.90
C ASP A 76 -4.69 23.64 6.32
N ASP A 77 -5.99 23.75 6.59
CA ASP A 77 -6.60 23.39 7.88
C ASP A 77 -6.32 21.93 8.26
N LEU A 78 -6.38 21.01 7.27
CA LEU A 78 -6.04 19.60 7.51
C LEU A 78 -4.57 19.45 7.91
N VAL A 79 -3.66 20.10 7.21
CA VAL A 79 -2.22 20.07 7.52
C VAL A 79 -1.99 20.62 8.92
N ASP A 80 -2.59 21.76 9.25
CA ASP A 80 -2.45 22.39 10.57
C ASP A 80 -3.02 21.51 11.69
N LEU A 81 -4.10 20.77 11.43
CA LEU A 81 -4.66 19.80 12.36
C LEU A 81 -3.64 18.69 12.72
N TYR A 82 -2.92 18.17 11.72
CA TYR A 82 -1.84 17.21 11.96
C TYR A 82 -0.64 17.85 12.65
N LEU A 83 -0.22 19.05 12.22
CA LEU A 83 0.88 19.78 12.83
C LEU A 83 0.62 20.11 14.31
N ALA A 84 -0.63 20.33 14.71
CA ALA A 84 -1.00 20.51 16.12
C ALA A 84 -0.88 19.24 16.97
N GLU A 85 -0.87 18.04 16.36
CA GLU A 85 -0.72 16.76 17.07
C GLU A 85 0.73 16.25 17.10
N LEU A 86 1.52 16.48 16.05
CA LEU A 86 2.88 15.96 15.94
C LEU A 86 3.82 16.39 17.08
N PRO A 87 3.80 17.63 17.59
CA PRO A 87 4.63 18.03 18.75
C PRO A 87 4.22 17.36 20.06
N LYS A 88 3.04 16.77 20.15
CA LYS A 88 2.60 15.96 21.31
C LYS A 88 3.11 14.52 21.24
N ILE A 89 3.61 14.12 20.09
CA ILE A 89 4.07 12.78 19.75
C ILE A 89 5.59 12.70 19.74
N TYR A 90 6.23 13.61 19.03
CA TYR A 90 7.67 13.60 18.80
C TYR A 90 8.42 14.61 19.66
N GLN A 91 9.68 14.28 19.94
CA GLN A 91 10.68 15.19 20.45
C GLN A 91 11.42 15.74 19.23
N PHE A 92 11.07 16.93 18.79
CA PHE A 92 11.76 17.59 17.69
C PHE A 92 12.98 18.34 18.22
N ASP A 93 14.08 18.27 17.47
CA ASP A 93 15.27 19.09 17.69
C ASP A 93 15.13 20.42 16.92
N ASP A 94 15.93 21.42 17.25
CA ASP A 94 15.84 22.77 16.66
C ASP A 94 16.08 22.81 15.15
N ASP A 95 16.75 21.80 14.59
CA ASP A 95 17.00 21.62 13.16
C ASP A 95 16.04 20.62 12.49
N ALA A 96 15.01 20.19 13.20
CA ALA A 96 14.06 19.24 12.65
C ALA A 96 13.33 19.81 11.42
N ALA A 97 13.32 19.01 10.35
CA ALA A 97 12.66 19.38 9.10
C ALA A 97 12.12 18.14 8.40
N PHE A 98 10.92 18.26 7.83
CA PHE A 98 10.28 17.21 7.04
C PHE A 98 9.29 17.80 6.04
N GLN A 99 8.75 16.98 5.15
CA GLN A 99 7.78 17.41 4.16
C GLN A 99 6.41 16.75 4.39
N ILE A 100 5.37 17.49 3.99
CA ILE A 100 4.01 16.95 3.83
C ILE A 100 3.65 17.08 2.35
N PHE A 101 3.17 15.99 1.77
CA PHE A 101 2.77 15.89 0.38
C PHE A 101 1.26 15.65 0.30
N ILE A 102 0.56 16.46 -0.51
CA ILE A 102 -0.86 16.29 -0.80
C ILE A 102 -1.01 15.85 -2.26
N PHE A 103 -1.80 14.79 -2.44
CA PHE A 103 -2.11 14.26 -3.75
C PHE A 103 -3.61 14.25 -3.95
N GLU A 104 -4.04 14.78 -5.08
CA GLU A 104 -5.44 14.91 -5.46
C GLU A 104 -5.66 14.37 -6.88
N LYS A 105 -6.89 13.98 -7.18
CA LYS A 105 -7.30 13.74 -8.56
C LYS A 105 -7.78 15.03 -9.20
N ASP A 106 -7.71 15.12 -10.54
CA ASP A 106 -8.17 16.30 -11.26
C ASP A 106 -9.68 16.53 -11.03
N ASP A 107 -10.47 15.46 -11.07
CA ASP A 107 -11.91 15.50 -10.96
C ASP A 107 -12.46 14.55 -9.90
N VAL A 108 -13.66 14.83 -9.43
CA VAL A 108 -14.44 13.97 -8.57
C VAL A 108 -14.91 12.71 -9.34
N ASN A 109 -15.11 11.62 -8.62
CA ASN A 109 -15.63 10.37 -9.18
C ASN A 109 -17.16 10.28 -8.99
N ARG A 110 -17.90 10.29 -10.10
CA ARG A 110 -19.37 10.22 -10.14
C ARG A 110 -19.84 8.77 -10.18
N VAL A 111 -20.23 8.20 -9.04
CA VAL A 111 -20.65 6.80 -8.90
C VAL A 111 -22.16 6.69 -9.00
N LYS A 112 -22.66 6.51 -10.23
CA LYS A 112 -24.11 6.54 -10.56
C LYS A 112 -24.91 5.43 -9.89
N ASP A 113 -24.38 4.22 -9.86
CA ASP A 113 -25.03 3.03 -9.27
C ASP A 113 -25.20 3.15 -7.75
N LYS A 114 -24.32 3.90 -7.08
CA LYS A 114 -24.40 4.20 -5.64
C LYS A 114 -25.08 5.54 -5.33
N ASN A 115 -25.40 6.31 -6.34
CA ASN A 115 -25.99 7.66 -6.22
C ASN A 115 -25.16 8.60 -5.36
N ILE A 116 -23.81 8.52 -5.47
CA ILE A 116 -22.85 9.37 -4.73
C ILE A 116 -21.80 9.99 -5.66
N THR A 117 -21.22 11.08 -5.19
CA THR A 117 -19.99 11.67 -5.71
C THR A 117 -18.89 11.41 -4.70
N LYS A 118 -17.76 10.85 -5.15
CA LYS A 118 -16.57 10.61 -4.32
C LYS A 118 -15.47 11.60 -4.69
N ASP A 119 -14.80 12.13 -3.68
CA ASP A 119 -13.57 12.89 -3.85
C ASP A 119 -12.54 12.43 -2.83
N GLY A 120 -11.33 12.17 -3.28
CA GLY A 120 -10.30 11.56 -2.45
C GLY A 120 -9.05 12.43 -2.37
N ILE A 121 -8.45 12.46 -1.21
CA ILE A 121 -7.17 13.12 -0.95
C ILE A 121 -6.23 12.08 -0.34
N HIS A 122 -5.04 11.95 -0.92
CA HIS A 122 -3.95 11.26 -0.28
C HIS A 122 -3.02 12.28 0.37
N MET A 123 -2.59 12.03 1.59
CA MET A 123 -1.57 12.82 2.26
C MET A 123 -0.46 11.89 2.78
N LYS A 124 0.77 12.32 2.59
CA LYS A 124 1.95 11.66 3.15
C LYS A 124 2.72 12.65 4.00
N ILE A 125 3.01 12.28 5.23
CA ILE A 125 3.91 13.04 6.12
C ILE A 125 5.25 12.30 6.16
N GLY A 126 6.33 13.00 5.86
CA GLY A 126 7.69 12.48 5.77
C GLY A 126 8.34 12.16 7.12
N LEU A 127 7.57 11.63 8.06
CA LEU A 127 7.98 11.16 9.37
C LEU A 127 7.77 9.66 9.47
N GLN A 128 8.71 8.94 10.06
CA GLN A 128 8.56 7.51 10.35
C GLN A 128 7.69 7.33 11.59
N MET A 129 6.66 6.49 11.47
CA MET A 129 5.78 6.11 12.57
C MET A 129 5.32 4.68 12.38
N GLU A 130 5.41 3.89 13.42
CA GLU A 130 4.84 2.54 13.42
C GLU A 130 3.30 2.58 13.34
N HIS A 131 2.70 1.51 12.80
CA HIS A 131 1.26 1.49 12.53
C HIS A 131 0.40 1.69 13.80
N ALA A 132 0.84 1.18 14.96
CA ALA A 132 0.18 1.45 16.23
C ALA A 132 0.09 2.97 16.52
N GLY A 133 1.19 3.68 16.26
CA GLY A 133 1.22 5.14 16.40
C GLY A 133 0.31 5.85 15.39
N GLN A 134 0.28 5.38 14.14
CA GLN A 134 -0.61 5.92 13.10
C GLN A 134 -2.09 5.74 13.47
N LEU A 135 -2.47 4.61 14.05
CA LEU A 135 -3.83 4.38 14.55
C LEU A 135 -4.21 5.33 15.71
N ILE A 136 -3.27 5.56 16.65
CA ILE A 136 -3.48 6.50 17.74
C ILE A 136 -3.61 7.93 17.21
N LEU A 137 -2.73 8.34 16.28
CA LEU A 137 -2.81 9.64 15.61
C LEU A 137 -4.13 9.80 14.87
N ARG A 138 -4.52 8.81 14.05
CA ARG A 138 -5.82 8.79 13.35
C ARG A 138 -6.98 9.03 14.33
N LYS A 139 -6.99 8.34 15.46
CA LYS A 139 -8.03 8.52 16.49
C LYS A 139 -8.09 9.96 17.02
N ARG A 140 -6.93 10.58 17.30
CA ARG A 140 -6.86 11.98 17.76
C ARG A 140 -7.36 12.96 16.69
N ILE A 141 -7.08 12.68 15.41
CA ILE A 141 -7.59 13.50 14.28
C ILE A 141 -9.10 13.33 14.15
N LEU A 142 -9.63 12.12 14.27
CA LEU A 142 -11.07 11.85 14.21
C LEU A 142 -11.87 12.65 15.25
N GLU A 143 -11.32 12.87 16.43
CA GLU A 143 -11.96 13.66 17.50
C GLU A 143 -12.10 15.16 17.13
N LYS A 144 -11.36 15.65 16.13
CA LYS A 144 -11.23 17.07 15.77
C LYS A 144 -11.67 17.41 14.36
N ILE A 145 -11.57 16.48 13.42
CA ILE A 145 -11.82 16.75 12.02
C ILE A 145 -13.27 17.23 11.76
N GLY A 146 -14.20 16.76 12.57
CA GLY A 146 -15.60 17.21 12.50
C GLY A 146 -15.80 18.67 12.95
N GLU A 147 -14.91 19.22 13.76
CA GLU A 147 -14.92 20.64 14.11
C GLU A 147 -14.27 21.47 12.98
N CYS A 148 -13.23 20.93 12.34
CA CYS A 148 -12.49 21.57 11.28
C CYS A 148 -13.29 21.60 9.96
N TRP A 149 -13.90 20.48 9.57
CA TRP A 149 -14.61 20.30 8.29
C TRP A 149 -16.12 20.00 8.44
N GLY A 150 -16.72 20.42 9.58
CA GLY A 150 -18.11 20.09 9.91
C GLY A 150 -19.18 20.65 8.98
N GLU A 151 -18.83 21.66 8.16
CA GLU A 151 -19.71 22.22 7.16
C GLU A 151 -19.81 21.38 5.87
N PHE A 152 -18.94 20.38 5.69
CA PHE A 152 -19.00 19.53 4.50
C PHE A 152 -20.27 18.67 4.51
N PRO A 153 -21.07 18.72 3.42
CA PRO A 153 -22.28 17.92 3.30
C PRO A 153 -21.97 16.47 2.91
N ILE A 154 -21.06 15.83 3.68
CA ILE A 154 -20.68 14.42 3.47
C ILE A 154 -21.84 13.52 3.82
N VAL A 155 -21.91 12.35 3.17
CA VAL A 155 -22.92 11.31 3.42
C VAL A 155 -22.33 10.07 4.09
N ASN A 156 -21.02 9.99 4.22
CA ASN A 156 -20.32 9.00 5.04
C ASN A 156 -19.88 9.59 6.39
N THR A 157 -19.49 8.73 7.31
CA THR A 157 -19.01 9.13 8.63
C THR A 157 -17.54 9.56 8.58
N TRP A 158 -17.08 10.36 9.54
CA TRP A 158 -15.67 10.75 9.63
C TRP A 158 -14.73 9.54 9.80
N ASP A 159 -15.20 8.46 10.42
CA ASP A 159 -14.45 7.20 10.53
C ASP A 159 -14.27 6.53 9.16
N GLU A 160 -15.25 6.65 8.26
CA GLU A 160 -15.16 6.18 6.87
C GLU A 160 -14.39 7.15 5.96
N VAL A 161 -14.34 8.44 6.30
CA VAL A 161 -13.57 9.45 5.57
C VAL A 161 -12.07 9.22 5.74
N LEU A 162 -11.60 8.97 6.96
CA LEU A 162 -10.19 8.63 7.24
C LEU A 162 -10.01 7.11 7.18
N ASP A 163 -9.45 6.58 6.10
CA ASP A 163 -9.29 5.13 5.90
C ASP A 163 -8.48 4.48 7.03
N HIS A 164 -9.11 3.55 7.74
CA HIS A 164 -8.51 2.83 8.85
C HIS A 164 -7.44 1.85 8.39
N GLY A 165 -7.69 1.15 7.27
CA GLY A 165 -6.80 0.11 6.75
C GLY A 165 -5.44 0.65 6.28
N ILE A 166 -5.38 1.92 5.88
CA ILE A 166 -4.11 2.59 5.57
C ILE A 166 -3.28 2.77 6.84
N SER A 167 -3.89 3.24 7.94
CA SER A 167 -3.21 3.44 9.23
C SER A 167 -2.76 2.11 9.85
N GLU A 168 -3.48 1.01 9.64
CA GLU A 168 -3.08 -0.35 10.05
C GLU A 168 -1.93 -0.93 9.22
N GLY A 169 -1.64 -0.36 8.03
CA GLY A 169 -0.59 -0.84 7.14
C GLY A 169 -0.96 -2.04 6.26
N TYR A 170 -2.18 -2.58 6.37
CA TYR A 170 -2.61 -3.75 5.61
C TYR A 170 -3.15 -3.41 4.22
N THR A 171 -3.63 -2.18 4.04
CA THR A 171 -4.07 -1.70 2.73
C THR A 171 -2.87 -1.23 1.92
N ASN A 172 -2.74 -1.75 0.70
CA ASN A 172 -1.71 -1.31 -0.21
C ASN A 172 -1.96 0.15 -0.64
N TRP A 173 -0.89 0.95 -0.63
CA TRP A 173 -0.93 2.31 -1.14
C TRP A 173 -0.89 2.35 -2.67
N GLN A 174 -1.68 3.20 -3.29
CA GLN A 174 -1.60 3.40 -4.73
C GLN A 174 -0.27 4.10 -5.08
N MET A 175 0.61 3.43 -5.81
CA MET A 175 1.90 3.98 -6.20
C MET A 175 1.73 5.27 -7.00
N TYR A 176 2.51 6.31 -6.69
CA TYR A 176 2.38 7.61 -7.33
C TYR A 176 2.46 7.52 -8.86
N GLY A 177 1.50 8.13 -9.56
CA GLY A 177 1.35 8.06 -11.01
C GLY A 177 0.57 6.85 -11.53
N SER A 178 0.44 5.79 -10.73
CA SER A 178 -0.47 4.67 -11.03
C SER A 178 -1.92 5.06 -10.74
N ARG A 179 -2.84 4.26 -11.28
CA ARG A 179 -4.28 4.48 -11.14
C ARG A 179 -5.04 3.17 -10.93
N LYS A 180 -6.23 3.24 -10.33
CA LYS A 180 -7.18 2.13 -10.40
C LYS A 180 -7.72 2.03 -11.84
N PRO A 181 -8.09 0.84 -12.35
CA PRO A 181 -8.74 0.71 -13.64
C PRO A 181 -9.93 1.68 -13.75
N HIS A 182 -10.06 2.32 -14.90
CA HIS A 182 -11.12 3.32 -15.21
C HIS A 182 -11.06 4.61 -14.37
N HIS A 183 -10.02 4.84 -13.57
CA HIS A 183 -9.84 6.05 -12.77
C HIS A 183 -8.62 6.86 -13.19
N GLU A 184 -8.60 8.13 -12.82
CA GLU A 184 -7.42 8.97 -12.95
C GLU A 184 -6.44 8.75 -11.77
N PRO A 185 -5.12 8.98 -11.98
CA PRO A 185 -4.14 8.89 -10.92
C PRO A 185 -4.26 10.07 -9.96
N TYR A 186 -3.78 9.87 -8.75
CA TYR A 186 -3.49 10.99 -7.86
C TYR A 186 -2.26 11.74 -8.37
N LYS A 187 -2.30 13.06 -8.31
CA LYS A 187 -1.22 13.98 -8.68
C LYS A 187 -0.76 14.75 -7.46
N LEU A 188 0.53 14.98 -7.33
CA LEU A 188 1.07 15.88 -6.32
C LEU A 188 0.59 17.30 -6.63
N THR A 189 -0.19 17.90 -5.72
CA THR A 189 -0.77 19.22 -5.89
C THR A 189 -0.22 20.24 -4.92
N GLN A 190 0.23 19.78 -3.73
CA GLN A 190 0.82 20.67 -2.74
C GLN A 190 1.95 19.97 -2.01
N VAL A 191 2.95 20.76 -1.62
CA VAL A 191 4.05 20.38 -0.76
C VAL A 191 4.17 21.42 0.34
N TYR A 192 4.38 20.96 1.56
CA TYR A 192 4.67 21.80 2.70
C TYR A 192 6.04 21.39 3.26
N ASN A 193 6.93 22.36 3.42
CA ASN A 193 8.20 22.20 4.10
C ASN A 193 8.01 22.62 5.54
N ILE A 194 8.13 21.67 6.45
CA ILE A 194 7.93 21.88 7.87
C ILE A 194 9.30 21.99 8.53
N SER A 195 9.45 22.98 9.40
CA SER A 195 10.64 23.18 10.23
C SER A 195 10.20 23.61 11.63
N VAL A 196 11.12 23.54 12.59
CA VAL A 196 10.89 24.05 13.95
C VAL A 196 11.26 25.52 13.99
N ASP A 197 10.41 26.35 14.60
CA ASP A 197 10.78 27.73 14.99
C ASP A 197 11.71 27.65 16.20
N THR A 198 12.90 28.23 16.05
CA THR A 198 13.92 28.21 17.12
C THR A 198 13.59 29.12 18.31
N ASP A 199 12.63 30.05 18.16
CA ASP A 199 12.26 31.00 19.19
C ASP A 199 11.25 30.40 20.19
N ASP A 200 10.29 29.62 19.72
CA ASP A 200 9.21 29.05 20.55
C ASP A 200 9.08 27.51 20.45
N GLY A 201 9.77 26.88 19.49
CA GLY A 201 9.74 25.43 19.25
C GLY A 201 8.46 24.96 18.54
N GLU A 202 7.67 25.86 17.96
CA GLU A 202 6.51 25.50 17.18
C GLU A 202 6.89 25.01 15.77
N LEU A 203 6.00 24.24 15.14
CA LEU A 203 6.21 23.79 13.76
C LEU A 203 5.73 24.89 12.78
N ILE A 204 6.66 25.37 11.97
CA ILE A 204 6.38 26.34 10.90
C ILE A 204 6.08 25.56 9.61
N ASN A 205 5.01 25.98 8.96
CA ASN A 205 4.53 25.47 7.70
C ASN A 205 4.87 26.44 6.55
N ASN A 206 5.80 26.07 5.68
CA ASN A 206 6.15 26.83 4.49
C ASN A 206 5.76 26.05 3.22
N ARG A 207 5.11 26.73 2.28
CA ARG A 207 4.76 26.09 1.01
C ARG A 207 6.00 25.79 0.19
N GLY A 208 6.10 24.53 -0.24
CA GLY A 208 7.13 24.04 -1.14
C GLY A 208 6.73 24.14 -2.62
N ASN A 209 7.70 23.94 -3.49
CA ASN A 209 7.48 23.89 -4.93
C ASN A 209 7.26 22.42 -5.37
N VAL A 210 6.08 22.11 -5.92
CA VAL A 210 5.72 20.79 -6.42
C VAL A 210 6.71 20.27 -7.48
N GLU A 211 7.14 21.13 -8.40
CA GLU A 211 8.03 20.74 -9.50
C GLU A 211 9.39 20.21 -9.04
N GLU A 212 9.84 20.60 -7.85
CA GLU A 212 11.10 20.08 -7.28
C GLU A 212 11.05 18.57 -6.99
N TYR A 213 9.86 18.04 -6.73
CA TYR A 213 9.64 16.63 -6.39
C TYR A 213 9.26 15.78 -7.62
N LEU A 214 8.98 16.41 -8.75
CA LEU A 214 8.67 15.73 -10.02
C LEU A 214 9.93 15.47 -10.86
N THR A 215 11.03 15.12 -10.18
CA THR A 215 12.31 14.74 -10.76
C THR A 215 12.64 13.29 -10.42
N SER A 216 13.52 12.64 -11.20
CA SER A 216 13.90 11.25 -10.93
C SER A 216 14.63 11.09 -9.60
N GLU A 217 15.33 12.10 -9.16
CA GLU A 217 16.13 12.11 -7.92
C GLU A 217 15.23 12.19 -6.67
N LYS A 218 14.12 12.93 -6.74
CA LYS A 218 13.20 13.12 -5.61
C LYS A 218 11.94 12.26 -5.69
N PHE A 219 11.75 11.52 -6.79
CA PHE A 219 10.56 10.71 -7.01
C PHE A 219 10.30 9.71 -5.88
N SER A 220 11.35 9.09 -5.34
CA SER A 220 11.26 8.13 -4.24
C SER A 220 10.56 8.70 -3.01
N GLN A 221 10.67 10.02 -2.78
CA GLN A 221 10.03 10.69 -1.65
C GLN A 221 8.50 10.69 -1.72
N LEU A 222 7.94 10.51 -2.92
CA LEU A 222 6.50 10.46 -3.15
C LEU A 222 5.90 9.06 -2.94
N LEU A 223 6.73 8.05 -2.73
CA LEU A 223 6.34 6.66 -2.60
C LEU A 223 6.08 6.28 -1.13
N ALA A 224 5.21 5.29 -0.91
CA ALA A 224 4.95 4.78 0.44
C ALA A 224 6.20 4.16 1.08
N ARG A 225 7.03 3.49 0.27
CA ARG A 225 8.27 2.84 0.70
C ARG A 225 9.50 3.74 0.58
N SER A 226 9.32 5.05 0.72
CA SER A 226 10.44 6.00 0.75
C SER A 226 11.31 5.76 1.99
N LYS A 227 12.63 5.76 1.78
CA LYS A 227 13.62 5.73 2.86
C LYS A 227 14.01 7.14 3.35
N ASP A 228 13.43 8.17 2.75
CA ASP A 228 13.76 9.58 3.00
C ASP A 228 12.97 10.17 4.17
N SER A 229 12.05 9.41 4.78
CA SER A 229 11.26 9.87 5.91
C SER A 229 12.13 10.01 7.16
N GLN A 230 11.95 11.13 7.88
CA GLN A 230 12.73 11.47 9.04
C GLN A 230 12.30 10.65 10.27
N HIS A 231 13.24 10.34 11.13
CA HIS A 231 13.00 9.63 12.39
C HIS A 231 13.30 10.56 13.56
N TYR A 232 12.31 10.74 14.44
CA TYR A 232 12.43 11.44 15.71
C TYR A 232 11.96 10.54 16.85
N PHE A 233 12.49 10.75 18.06
CA PHE A 233 12.08 9.99 19.22
C PHE A 233 10.66 10.38 19.66
N TYR A 234 9.90 9.40 20.08
CA TYR A 234 8.60 9.68 20.70
C TYR A 234 8.76 10.31 22.09
N LYS A 235 7.81 11.15 22.46
CA LYS A 235 7.65 11.55 23.86
C LYS A 235 7.23 10.33 24.69
N SER A 236 7.67 10.29 25.95
CA SER A 236 7.46 9.14 26.85
C SER A 236 6.00 8.71 26.95
N ASP A 237 5.08 9.67 27.03
CA ASP A 237 3.66 9.38 27.14
C ASP A 237 3.11 8.71 25.88
N PHE A 238 3.58 9.10 24.71
CA PHE A 238 3.17 8.48 23.44
C PHE A 238 3.81 7.11 23.26
N ALA A 239 5.08 6.94 23.60
CA ALA A 239 5.76 5.65 23.58
C ALA A 239 5.00 4.61 24.45
N ASN A 240 4.61 5.00 25.66
CA ASN A 240 3.81 4.14 26.55
C ASN A 240 2.44 3.79 25.95
N LEU A 241 1.79 4.71 25.22
CA LEU A 241 0.54 4.42 24.52
C LEU A 241 0.73 3.39 23.42
N ILE A 242 1.82 3.46 22.65
CA ILE A 242 2.14 2.47 21.60
C ILE A 242 2.39 1.09 22.24
N GLU A 243 3.20 1.00 23.28
CA GLU A 243 3.50 -0.27 23.96
C GLU A 243 2.26 -0.95 24.53
N THR A 244 1.25 -0.18 24.92
CA THR A 244 -0.02 -0.68 25.49
C THR A 244 -1.14 -0.80 24.46
N ALA A 245 -0.92 -0.33 23.22
CA ALA A 245 -1.91 -0.41 22.16
C ALA A 245 -2.12 -1.88 21.77
N GLU A 246 -3.34 -2.36 21.88
CA GLU A 246 -3.76 -3.58 21.19
C GLU A 246 -3.78 -3.26 19.68
N ILE A 247 -2.71 -3.59 18.99
CA ILE A 247 -2.72 -3.56 17.52
C ILE A 247 -3.69 -4.66 17.11
N PRO A 248 -4.77 -4.35 16.36
CA PRO A 248 -5.59 -5.41 15.79
C PRO A 248 -4.63 -6.33 15.02
N GLU A 249 -4.62 -7.61 15.35
CA GLU A 249 -3.99 -8.58 14.47
C GLU A 249 -4.60 -8.31 13.10
N GLY A 250 -3.74 -7.97 12.12
CA GLY A 250 -4.19 -7.63 10.78
C GLY A 250 -5.22 -8.62 10.30
N PRO A 251 -5.99 -8.32 9.27
CA PRO A 251 -6.92 -9.30 8.75
C PRO A 251 -6.09 -10.54 8.56
N THR A 252 -6.11 -11.38 9.57
CA THR A 252 -5.68 -12.75 9.45
C THR A 252 -6.43 -13.09 8.20
N LEU A 253 -5.74 -13.18 7.04
CA LEU A 253 -6.33 -13.78 5.86
C LEU A 253 -7.14 -14.87 6.46
N GLN A 254 -8.50 -14.76 6.42
CA GLN A 254 -9.30 -15.72 7.16
C GLN A 254 -8.79 -17.05 6.69
N ARG A 255 -7.79 -17.55 7.41
CA ARG A 255 -7.39 -18.92 7.33
C ARG A 255 -8.71 -19.58 7.59
N VAL A 256 -9.36 -19.95 6.51
CA VAL A 256 -10.50 -20.85 6.61
C VAL A 256 -9.99 -21.87 7.56
N LYS A 257 -10.49 -21.85 8.80
CA LYS A 257 -10.13 -22.80 9.84
C LYS A 257 -10.56 -24.16 9.35
N SER A 258 -9.80 -24.70 8.41
CA SER A 258 -9.76 -26.11 8.24
C SER A 258 -8.60 -26.58 9.13
N SER A 259 -8.95 -26.87 10.38
CA SER A 259 -8.07 -27.46 11.40
C SER A 259 -7.35 -28.73 10.93
N ASN A 260 -7.66 -29.22 9.74
CA ASN A 260 -7.07 -30.39 9.11
C ASN A 260 -5.93 -30.03 8.12
N ILE A 261 -5.86 -28.79 7.59
CA ILE A 261 -4.83 -28.39 6.61
C ILE A 261 -3.54 -27.95 7.34
N GLU A 262 -3.63 -27.26 8.49
CA GLU A 262 -2.42 -26.92 9.27
C GLU A 262 -1.61 -28.15 9.71
N LYS A 263 -2.28 -29.26 10.01
CA LYS A 263 -1.59 -30.54 10.29
C LYS A 263 -0.88 -31.11 9.07
N THR A 264 -1.32 -30.78 7.87
CA THR A 264 -0.75 -31.30 6.62
C THR A 264 0.52 -30.55 6.22
N TYR A 265 0.61 -29.22 6.48
CA TYR A 265 1.83 -28.45 6.21
C TYR A 265 3.00 -28.82 7.14
N MET A 266 2.75 -29.14 8.40
CA MET A 266 3.78 -29.58 9.33
C MET A 266 4.40 -30.95 8.96
N THR A 267 3.73 -31.74 8.14
CA THR A 267 4.22 -33.07 7.71
C THR A 267 5.12 -33.00 6.48
N ILE A 268 5.18 -31.88 5.76
CA ILE A 268 6.10 -31.68 4.61
C ILE A 268 7.53 -31.44 5.09
N GLU A 269 7.74 -30.75 6.20
CA GLU A 269 9.06 -30.50 6.77
C GLU A 269 9.73 -31.77 7.31
N GLU A 270 8.98 -32.86 7.58
CA GLU A 270 9.50 -34.13 8.10
C GLU A 270 9.65 -35.26 7.04
N GLY A 271 9.55 -34.93 5.74
CA GLY A 271 9.94 -35.88 4.66
C GLY A 271 8.95 -37.02 4.39
N SER A 272 7.71 -36.97 4.85
CA SER A 272 6.68 -37.97 4.56
C SER A 272 5.60 -37.45 3.60
N GLY A 273 5.90 -37.47 2.30
CA GLY A 273 5.01 -37.05 1.21
C GLY A 273 3.74 -37.88 1.00
N SER A 274 3.46 -38.89 1.79
CA SER A 274 2.34 -39.80 1.56
C SER A 274 0.99 -39.30 2.07
N GLY A 275 0.95 -38.35 3.01
CA GLY A 275 -0.29 -37.86 3.62
C GLY A 275 -1.09 -36.87 2.74
N ILE A 276 -0.41 -36.10 1.88
CA ILE A 276 -1.00 -35.06 1.06
C ILE A 276 -1.65 -35.62 -0.21
N ILE A 277 -0.96 -36.60 -0.83
CA ILE A 277 -1.44 -37.23 -2.07
C ILE A 277 -2.81 -37.92 -1.86
N SER A 278 -3.09 -38.37 -0.65
CA SER A 278 -4.37 -39.04 -0.33
C SER A 278 -5.57 -38.07 -0.22
N THR A 279 -5.35 -36.78 -0.13
CA THR A 279 -6.43 -35.75 -0.03
C THR A 279 -6.78 -35.15 -1.39
N ILE A 280 -5.89 -35.22 -2.38
CA ILE A 280 -6.12 -34.73 -3.75
C ILE A 280 -6.81 -35.84 -4.55
N LYS A 281 -8.08 -35.61 -4.90
CA LYS A 281 -8.92 -36.59 -5.60
C LYS A 281 -9.15 -36.26 -7.07
N ASN A 282 -8.95 -35.02 -7.47
CA ASN A 282 -9.20 -34.52 -8.82
C ASN A 282 -8.30 -33.33 -9.13
N ALA A 283 -8.34 -32.82 -10.37
CA ALA A 283 -7.54 -31.70 -10.83
C ALA A 283 -7.89 -30.38 -10.09
N GLU A 284 -9.15 -30.18 -9.73
CA GLU A 284 -9.62 -28.98 -9.02
C GLU A 284 -9.06 -28.94 -7.58
N ASP A 285 -8.99 -30.08 -6.90
CA ASP A 285 -8.36 -30.20 -5.58
C ASP A 285 -6.87 -29.85 -5.66
N LEU A 286 -6.19 -30.31 -6.72
CA LEU A 286 -4.76 -30.04 -6.96
C LEU A 286 -4.53 -28.56 -7.24
N ASP A 287 -5.31 -27.96 -8.12
CA ASP A 287 -5.20 -26.54 -8.48
C ASP A 287 -5.45 -25.63 -7.27
N MET A 288 -6.47 -25.95 -6.49
CA MET A 288 -6.78 -25.20 -5.27
C MET A 288 -5.64 -25.33 -4.24
N TYR A 289 -5.05 -26.50 -4.13
CA TYR A 289 -3.93 -26.76 -3.23
C TYR A 289 -2.67 -26.01 -3.66
N LEU A 290 -2.33 -26.09 -4.95
CA LEU A 290 -1.17 -25.39 -5.52
C LEU A 290 -1.30 -23.86 -5.43
N GLN A 291 -2.46 -23.31 -5.74
CA GLN A 291 -2.70 -21.88 -5.60
C GLN A 291 -2.48 -21.41 -4.16
N ARG A 292 -3.00 -22.17 -3.21
CA ARG A 292 -2.86 -21.85 -1.80
C ARG A 292 -1.41 -21.98 -1.32
N PHE A 293 -0.69 -22.99 -1.79
CA PHE A 293 0.74 -23.16 -1.51
C PHE A 293 1.54 -21.94 -2.05
N LEU A 294 1.29 -21.54 -3.29
CA LEU A 294 1.96 -20.42 -3.94
C LEU A 294 1.67 -19.07 -3.29
N GLU A 295 0.49 -18.92 -2.66
CA GLU A 295 0.13 -17.70 -1.91
C GLU A 295 0.84 -17.62 -0.55
N THR A 296 1.25 -18.75 0.00
CA THR A 296 1.91 -18.84 1.32
C THR A 296 3.44 -18.94 1.24
N LEU A 297 4.01 -18.93 0.02
CA LEU A 297 5.46 -19.01 -0.17
C LEU A 297 6.16 -17.79 0.44
N PRO A 298 7.19 -18.01 1.28
CA PRO A 298 8.04 -16.94 1.73
C PRO A 298 8.82 -16.32 0.56
N MET A 299 9.26 -15.09 0.70
CA MET A 299 9.87 -14.31 -0.39
C MET A 299 11.09 -14.94 -1.05
N HIS A 300 11.88 -15.72 -0.29
CA HIS A 300 13.05 -16.43 -0.83
C HIS A 300 12.69 -17.61 -1.74
N ASP A 301 11.45 -18.11 -1.66
CA ASP A 301 10.94 -19.20 -2.50
C ASP A 301 10.11 -18.71 -3.71
N TYR A 302 10.08 -17.41 -3.96
CA TYR A 302 9.38 -16.81 -5.12
C TYR A 302 9.82 -17.41 -6.48
N PRO A 303 11.07 -17.87 -6.68
CA PRO A 303 11.43 -18.59 -7.90
C PRO A 303 10.57 -19.82 -8.17
N LEU A 304 10.05 -20.50 -7.12
CA LEU A 304 9.12 -21.61 -7.28
C LEU A 304 7.79 -21.21 -7.91
N LYS A 305 7.31 -19.99 -7.61
CA LYS A 305 6.10 -19.46 -8.24
C LYS A 305 6.32 -19.19 -9.72
N GLU A 306 7.44 -18.59 -10.09
CA GLU A 306 7.81 -18.40 -11.51
C GLU A 306 7.93 -19.72 -12.25
N LEU A 307 8.59 -20.71 -11.65
CA LEU A 307 8.71 -22.05 -12.22
C LEU A 307 7.34 -22.69 -12.47
N TYR A 308 6.40 -22.54 -11.52
CA TYR A 308 5.04 -23.01 -11.69
C TYR A 308 4.33 -22.29 -12.84
N GLU A 309 4.42 -20.97 -12.93
CA GLU A 309 3.83 -20.19 -14.00
C GLU A 309 4.40 -20.57 -15.37
N TYR A 310 5.73 -20.75 -15.49
CA TYR A 310 6.37 -21.23 -16.71
C TYR A 310 5.94 -22.66 -17.09
N THR A 311 5.70 -23.51 -16.09
CA THR A 311 5.21 -24.86 -16.36
C THR A 311 3.79 -24.86 -16.92
N ASN A 312 2.94 -23.96 -16.44
CA ASN A 312 1.54 -23.84 -16.89
C ASN A 312 1.38 -23.30 -18.32
N ILE A 313 2.36 -22.59 -18.85
CA ILE A 313 2.32 -22.09 -20.25
C ILE A 313 2.87 -23.08 -21.26
N LEU A 314 3.38 -24.25 -20.82
CA LEU A 314 3.88 -25.26 -21.72
C LEU A 314 2.76 -25.77 -22.64
N PRO A 315 2.99 -25.86 -23.95
CA PRO A 315 2.00 -26.42 -24.87
C PRO A 315 1.76 -27.91 -24.61
N GLU A 316 0.57 -28.38 -24.96
CA GLU A 316 0.13 -29.79 -24.76
C GLU A 316 1.15 -30.81 -25.29
N SER A 317 1.92 -30.45 -26.31
CA SER A 317 2.99 -31.31 -26.84
C SER A 317 4.10 -31.66 -25.85
N TYR A 318 4.13 -31.03 -24.67
CA TYR A 318 5.08 -31.30 -23.59
C TYR A 318 4.52 -32.22 -22.51
N TYR A 319 3.20 -32.30 -22.34
CA TYR A 319 2.55 -33.13 -21.31
C TYR A 319 1.46 -34.08 -21.83
N GLY A 320 1.07 -33.96 -23.10
CA GLY A 320 0.09 -34.85 -23.73
C GLY A 320 0.61 -36.27 -23.98
N ALA A 321 -0.25 -37.12 -24.49
CA ALA A 321 0.11 -38.52 -24.77
C ALA A 321 1.33 -38.62 -25.70
N GLY A 322 2.34 -39.43 -25.34
CA GLY A 322 3.58 -39.61 -26.08
C GLY A 322 4.66 -38.52 -25.82
N SER A 323 4.43 -37.59 -24.93
CA SER A 323 5.38 -36.50 -24.62
C SER A 323 6.47 -36.85 -23.60
N TYR A 324 6.59 -38.13 -23.16
CA TYR A 324 7.45 -38.53 -22.05
C TYR A 324 8.87 -37.93 -22.10
N ALA A 325 9.55 -37.99 -23.28
CA ALA A 325 10.90 -37.44 -23.41
C ALA A 325 10.99 -35.91 -23.23
N LYS A 326 9.94 -35.15 -23.58
CA LYS A 326 9.86 -33.72 -23.36
C LYS A 326 9.56 -33.42 -21.89
N TRP A 327 8.62 -34.16 -21.31
CA TRP A 327 8.24 -34.03 -19.90
C TRP A 327 9.41 -34.28 -18.95
N VAL A 328 10.23 -35.32 -19.23
CA VAL A 328 11.45 -35.58 -18.45
C VAL A 328 12.43 -34.40 -18.50
N ARG A 329 12.57 -33.72 -19.65
CA ARG A 329 13.42 -32.53 -19.76
C ARG A 329 12.90 -31.36 -18.92
N VAL A 330 11.58 -31.18 -18.87
CA VAL A 330 10.95 -30.20 -17.97
C VAL A 330 11.26 -30.53 -16.52
N GLY A 331 11.09 -31.78 -16.11
CA GLY A 331 11.43 -32.25 -14.77
C GLY A 331 12.90 -32.03 -14.38
N TRP A 332 13.83 -32.23 -15.32
CA TRP A 332 15.25 -31.95 -15.09
C TRP A 332 15.54 -30.44 -14.98
N ALA A 333 14.89 -29.60 -15.79
CA ALA A 333 15.03 -28.16 -15.69
C ALA A 333 14.54 -27.65 -14.33
N LEU A 334 13.35 -28.08 -13.90
CA LEU A 334 12.78 -27.73 -12.60
C LEU A 334 13.65 -28.18 -11.41
N LYS A 335 14.30 -29.37 -11.54
CA LYS A 335 15.20 -29.86 -10.50
C LYS A 335 16.47 -29.01 -10.39
N ASN A 336 17.04 -28.58 -11.51
CA ASN A 336 18.29 -27.83 -11.52
C ASN A 336 18.13 -26.39 -11.05
N GLU A 337 16.93 -25.81 -11.15
CA GLU A 337 16.63 -24.46 -10.65
C GLU A 337 16.28 -24.47 -9.14
N GLY A 338 16.02 -25.65 -8.57
CA GLY A 338 15.69 -25.82 -7.14
C GLY A 338 16.88 -26.18 -6.25
N GLU A 339 18.10 -26.29 -6.78
CA GLU A 339 19.36 -26.45 -6.05
C GLU A 339 20.10 -25.10 -5.97
#